data_9800278c3909cc0554011e8534b728cf
#
_entry.id   9800278c3909cc0554011e8534b728cf
#
_cell.length_a   1.000
_cell.length_b   1.000
_cell.length_c   1.000
_cell.angle_alpha   90.00
_cell.angle_beta   90.00
_cell.angle_gamma   90.00
#
_symmetry.space_group_name_H-M   'P 1'
#
loop_
_entity.id
_entity.type
_entity.pdbx_description
1 polymer ?
#
loop_
_entity_poly.entity_id
_entity_poly.type
_entity_poly.pdbx_seq_one_letter_code
_entity_poly.pdbx_strand_id
1 'polypeptide(L)'
;MGEITGNKKLYGTATIGSKGQVVIPAEAREDLGLKPGDRLYVLNAMHGNGGLVFLKEEMLESIVERLTEQVEGFRALKDKEQSDTK
;
A
#
# COMPACT_ATOMS: atom_id res chain seq x y z
N MET A 1 -22.39 -7.86 9.10
CA MET A 1 -21.88 -6.87 8.26
C MET A 1 -20.45 -7.18 7.88
N GLY A 2 -20.22 -7.53 6.68
CA GLY A 2 -18.91 -8.00 6.31
C GLY A 2 -18.00 -6.95 5.76
N GLU A 3 -18.54 -6.04 5.03
CA GLU A 3 -17.70 -5.10 4.32
C GLU A 3 -18.01 -3.69 4.72
N ILE A 4 -16.98 -2.91 4.82
CA ILE A 4 -17.12 -1.51 5.16
C ILE A 4 -17.27 -0.69 3.91
N THR A 5 -16.39 -0.87 2.96
CA THR A 5 -16.49 -0.17 1.69
C THR A 5 -16.06 -1.12 0.60
N GLY A 6 -17.00 -1.50 -0.22
CA GLY A 6 -16.69 -2.35 -1.36
C GLY A 6 -16.01 -3.64 -0.94
N ASN A 7 -14.78 -3.80 -1.33
CA ASN A 7 -14.05 -5.04 -1.12
C ASN A 7 -13.27 -5.09 0.18
N LYS A 8 -13.34 -4.06 0.96
CA LYS A 8 -12.51 -4.02 2.15
C LYS A 8 -13.10 -4.86 3.25
N LYS A 9 -12.22 -5.46 4.03
CA LYS A 9 -12.60 -6.38 5.08
C LYS A 9 -11.88 -5.99 6.35
N LEU A 10 -12.59 -6.05 7.47
CA LEU A 10 -12.00 -5.76 8.75
C LEU A 10 -11.58 -7.07 9.40
N TYR A 11 -10.27 -7.20 9.64
CA TYR A 11 -9.74 -8.42 10.24
C TYR A 11 -9.68 -8.36 11.75
N GLY A 12 -9.93 -7.21 12.33
CA GLY A 12 -9.84 -7.07 13.77
C GLY A 12 -8.90 -5.96 14.12
N THR A 13 -8.33 -6.06 15.30
CA THR A 13 -7.43 -5.03 15.78
C THR A 13 -6.08 -5.65 16.10
N ALA A 14 -5.07 -4.79 16.17
CA ALA A 14 -3.73 -5.19 16.55
C ALA A 14 -3.19 -4.12 17.49
N THR A 15 -2.41 -4.55 18.46
CA THR A 15 -1.85 -3.64 19.43
C THR A 15 -0.37 -3.45 19.13
N ILE A 16 0.07 -2.21 19.17
CA ILE A 16 1.46 -1.89 18.94
C ILE A 16 2.27 -2.22 20.17
N GLY A 17 3.30 -3.04 20.00
CA GLY A 17 4.19 -3.38 21.09
C GLY A 17 5.15 -2.25 21.42
N SER A 18 5.92 -2.46 22.47
CA SER A 18 6.81 -1.41 22.97
C SER A 18 7.88 -1.05 21.96
N LYS A 19 8.19 -1.96 21.03
CA LYS A 19 9.18 -1.69 20.02
C LYS A 19 8.57 -1.35 18.67
N GLY A 20 7.30 -1.01 18.66
CA GLY A 20 6.63 -0.65 17.42
C GLY A 20 6.18 -1.83 16.58
N GLN A 21 6.17 -3.01 17.15
CA GLN A 21 5.80 -4.22 16.43
C GLN A 21 4.32 -4.47 16.56
N VAL A 22 3.72 -5.00 15.51
CA VAL A 22 2.34 -5.44 15.52
C VAL A 22 2.28 -6.83 14.93
N VAL A 23 1.27 -7.58 15.36
CA VAL A 23 1.04 -8.91 14.80
C VAL A 23 -0.09 -8.80 13.82
N ILE A 24 0.17 -9.25 12.60
CA ILE A 24 -0.88 -9.26 11.59
C ILE A 24 -1.86 -10.36 11.95
N PRO A 25 -3.16 -10.07 11.96
CA PRO A 25 -4.15 -11.10 12.32
C PRO A 25 -4.00 -12.35 11.48
N ALA A 26 -4.23 -13.49 12.12
CA ALA A 26 -4.04 -14.77 11.47
C ALA A 26 -4.89 -14.91 10.23
N GLU A 27 -6.11 -14.41 10.27
CA GLU A 27 -6.99 -14.53 9.12
C GLU A 27 -6.45 -13.72 7.95
N ALA A 28 -5.89 -12.56 8.22
CA ALA A 28 -5.28 -11.76 7.16
C ALA A 28 -4.08 -12.49 6.57
N ARG A 29 -3.28 -13.11 7.43
CA ARG A 29 -2.13 -13.85 6.94
C ARG A 29 -2.56 -14.98 6.03
N GLU A 30 -3.64 -15.68 6.40
CA GLU A 30 -4.15 -16.77 5.57
C GLU A 30 -4.71 -16.24 4.25
N ASP A 31 -5.50 -15.20 4.33
CA ASP A 31 -6.13 -14.67 3.13
C ASP A 31 -5.09 -14.19 2.12
N LEU A 32 -4.02 -13.62 2.61
CA LEU A 32 -3.01 -13.07 1.73
C LEU A 32 -1.86 -14.01 1.50
N GLY A 33 -1.86 -15.17 2.14
CA GLY A 33 -0.78 -16.13 1.96
C GLY A 33 0.54 -15.66 2.50
N LEU A 34 0.51 -14.93 3.62
CA LEU A 34 1.74 -14.41 4.21
C LEU A 34 2.41 -15.49 5.02
N LYS A 35 3.71 -15.60 4.87
CA LYS A 35 4.51 -16.62 5.54
C LYS A 35 5.67 -15.96 6.26
N PRO A 36 6.22 -16.63 7.27
CA PRO A 36 7.41 -16.10 7.93
C PRO A 36 8.52 -15.86 6.91
N GLY A 37 9.15 -14.72 7.04
CA GLY A 37 10.19 -14.35 6.11
C GLY A 37 9.72 -13.56 4.92
N ASP A 38 8.42 -13.51 4.70
CA ASP A 38 7.91 -12.69 3.61
C ASP A 38 8.19 -11.23 3.86
N ARG A 39 8.40 -10.51 2.79
CA ARG A 39 8.68 -9.09 2.87
C ARG A 39 7.45 -8.32 2.44
N LEU A 40 7.10 -7.32 3.23
CA LEU A 40 5.97 -6.47 2.93
C LEU A 40 6.44 -5.05 2.78
N TYR A 41 5.85 -4.36 1.85
CA TYR A 41 6.06 -2.92 1.72
C TYR A 41 5.02 -2.21 2.54
N VAL A 42 5.44 -1.20 3.26
CA VAL A 42 4.56 -0.45 4.15
C VAL A 42 4.40 0.94 3.59
N LEU A 43 3.17 1.28 3.29
CA LEU A 43 2.85 2.57 2.70
C LEU A 43 1.84 3.29 3.57
N ASN A 44 1.85 4.61 3.50
CA ASN A 44 0.78 5.32 4.17
C ASN A 44 -0.50 5.17 3.36
N ALA A 45 -1.62 5.31 4.06
CA ALA A 45 -2.89 5.21 3.38
C ALA A 45 -3.06 6.41 2.47
N MET A 46 -4.11 6.36 1.67
CA MET A 46 -4.27 7.25 0.56
C MET A 46 -4.06 8.72 0.90
N HIS A 47 -4.55 9.15 2.02
CA HIS A 47 -4.42 10.57 2.38
C HIS A 47 -3.37 10.81 3.45
N GLY A 48 -2.66 9.77 3.82
CA GLY A 48 -1.57 9.91 4.76
C GLY A 48 -1.97 10.30 6.16
N ASN A 49 -3.21 10.10 6.53
CA ASN A 49 -3.71 10.56 7.81
C ASN A 49 -4.02 9.39 8.73
N GLY A 50 -2.97 8.76 9.22
CA GLY A 50 -3.15 7.75 10.24
C GLY A 50 -3.46 6.36 9.74
N GLY A 51 -3.22 6.11 8.47
CA GLY A 51 -3.43 4.78 7.94
C GLY A 51 -2.17 4.20 7.34
N LEU A 52 -2.05 2.88 7.42
CA LEU A 52 -0.94 2.16 6.81
C LEU A 52 -1.47 1.04 5.95
N VAL A 53 -0.76 0.77 4.88
CA VAL A 53 -1.08 -0.33 3.99
C VAL A 53 0.15 -1.22 3.88
N PHE A 54 -0.06 -2.51 4.05
CA PHE A 54 1.00 -3.51 3.89
C PHE A 54 0.74 -4.24 2.59
N LEU A 55 1.71 -4.24 1.70
CA LEU A 55 1.56 -4.88 0.40
C LEU A 55 2.61 -5.96 0.22
N LYS A 56 2.19 -7.08 -0.34
CA LYS A 56 3.14 -8.10 -0.75
C LYS A 56 3.98 -7.56 -1.91
N GLU A 57 5.17 -8.10 -2.05
CA GLU A 57 6.07 -7.65 -3.10
C GLU A 57 5.44 -7.70 -4.47
N GLU A 58 4.78 -8.80 -4.77
CA GLU A 58 4.21 -8.96 -6.09
C GLU A 58 3.08 -7.96 -6.35
N MET A 59 2.36 -7.60 -5.30
CA MET A 59 1.31 -6.60 -5.45
C MET A 59 1.90 -5.22 -5.67
N LEU A 60 3.00 -4.93 -5.02
CA LEU A 60 3.62 -3.64 -5.20
C LEU A 60 4.13 -3.48 -6.62
N GLU A 61 4.64 -4.55 -7.21
CA GLU A 61 5.11 -4.47 -8.58
C GLU A 61 3.98 -4.08 -9.52
N SER A 62 2.81 -4.67 -9.35
CA SER A 62 1.66 -4.29 -10.16
C SER A 62 1.29 -2.84 -9.98
N ILE A 63 1.30 -2.40 -8.73
CA ILE A 63 0.93 -1.04 -8.44
C ILE A 63 1.95 -0.06 -8.97
N VAL A 64 3.22 -0.41 -8.84
CA VAL A 64 4.29 0.44 -9.34
C VAL A 64 4.20 0.59 -10.85
N GLU A 65 3.88 -0.49 -11.54
CA GLU A 65 3.72 -0.41 -12.99
C GLU A 65 2.64 0.59 -13.36
N ARG A 66 1.51 0.51 -12.69
CA ARG A 66 0.44 1.47 -12.95
C ARG A 66 0.84 2.88 -12.64
N LEU A 67 1.46 3.05 -11.48
CA LEU A 67 1.88 4.37 -11.07
C LEU A 67 2.95 4.91 -12.00
N THR A 68 3.83 4.05 -12.47
CA THR A 68 4.87 4.46 -13.39
C THR A 68 4.27 4.98 -14.68
N GLU A 69 3.27 4.28 -15.18
CA GLU A 69 2.61 4.75 -16.39
C GLU A 69 1.99 6.13 -16.18
N GLN A 70 1.30 6.30 -15.06
CA GLN A 70 0.69 7.58 -14.75
C GLN A 70 1.73 8.65 -14.54
N VAL A 71 2.77 8.31 -13.82
CA VAL A 71 3.81 9.28 -13.52
C VAL A 71 4.55 9.68 -14.79
N GLU A 72 4.78 8.73 -15.67
CA GLU A 72 5.46 9.05 -16.92
C GLU A 72 4.63 9.99 -17.78
N GLY A 73 3.33 9.74 -17.85
CA GLY A 73 2.48 10.66 -18.56
C GLY A 73 2.47 12.03 -17.94
N PHE A 74 2.39 12.05 -16.63
CA PHE A 74 2.41 13.28 -15.90
C PHE A 74 3.75 13.99 -16.04
N ARG A 75 4.81 13.22 -16.02
CA ARG A 75 6.15 13.74 -16.13
C ARG A 75 6.39 14.34 -17.50
N ALA A 76 5.86 13.71 -18.52
CA ALA A 76 5.98 14.25 -19.86
C ALA A 76 5.36 15.62 -19.96
N LEU A 77 4.21 15.79 -19.34
CA LEU A 77 3.58 17.10 -19.32
C LEU A 77 4.42 18.10 -18.55
N LYS A 78 4.93 17.66 -17.42
CA LYS A 78 5.71 18.54 -16.58
C LYS A 78 7.00 18.96 -17.27
N ASP A 79 7.64 18.03 -17.92
CA ASP A 79 8.86 18.33 -18.65
C ASP A 79 8.60 19.35 -19.73
N LYS A 80 7.49 19.22 -20.40
CA LYS A 80 7.11 20.20 -21.41
C LYS A 80 6.97 21.57 -20.80
N GLU A 81 6.26 21.65 -19.69
CA GLU A 81 6.06 22.93 -19.04
C GLU A 81 7.35 23.50 -18.53
N GLN A 82 8.19 22.66 -17.98
CA GLN A 82 9.45 23.15 -17.46
C GLN A 82 10.37 23.60 -18.56
N SER A 83 10.33 22.93 -19.68
CA SER A 83 11.11 23.38 -20.82
C SER A 83 10.70 24.78 -21.22
N ASP A 84 9.43 25.04 -21.15
CA ASP A 84 8.92 26.36 -21.53
C ASP A 84 9.36 27.42 -20.56
N THR A 85 9.40 27.08 -19.28
CA THR A 85 9.77 28.05 -18.28
C THR A 85 11.27 28.26 -18.18
N LYS A 86 11.99 27.39 -18.73
CA LYS A 86 13.43 27.55 -18.71
C LYS A 86 13.91 28.36 -19.87
#